data_1384ba6db8c00ae576e4ed77251e2f5c
#
_entry.id   1384ba6db8c00ae576e4ed77251e2f5c
#
_cell.length_a   1.000
_cell.length_b   1.000
_cell.length_c   1.000
_cell.angle_alpha   90.00
_cell.angle_beta   90.00
_cell.angle_gamma   90.00
#
_symmetry.space_group_name_H-M   'P 1'
#
loop_
_entity.id
_entity.type
_entity.pdbx_description
1 polymer ?
#
loop_
_entity_poly.entity_id
_entity_poly.type
_entity_poly.pdbx_seq_one_letter_code
_entity_poly.pdbx_strand_id
1 'polypeptide(L)' 'MTDPNAEATTVPTTEQRLFALETMLQQLVLVLECEPQFSAQALGRWMDIARKHMRMHQAATPGELDALSALQRSVLTQ' A
#
# COMPACT_ATOMS: atom_id res chain seq x y z
N MET A 1 -7.61 -29.28 -24.52
CA MET A 1 -8.62 -28.28 -24.13
C MET A 1 -7.98 -27.22 -23.27
N THR A 2 -8.28 -26.01 -23.57
CA THR A 2 -7.76 -24.95 -22.75
C THR A 2 -8.64 -24.81 -21.50
N ASP A 3 -8.03 -24.99 -20.37
CA ASP A 3 -8.71 -24.75 -19.11
C ASP A 3 -8.97 -23.25 -19.03
N PRO A 4 -10.20 -22.82 -18.75
CA PRO A 4 -10.47 -21.40 -18.55
C PRO A 4 -9.54 -20.79 -17.51
N ASN A 5 -9.15 -21.58 -16.52
CA ASN A 5 -8.21 -21.12 -15.50
C ASN A 5 -6.79 -20.99 -16.05
N ALA A 6 -6.46 -21.70 -17.12
CA ALA A 6 -5.12 -21.58 -17.69
C ALA A 6 -4.88 -20.19 -18.25
N GLU A 7 -5.91 -19.58 -18.80
CA GLU A 7 -5.80 -18.20 -19.25
C GLU A 7 -5.79 -17.24 -18.06
N ALA A 8 -6.63 -17.54 -17.09
CA ALA A 8 -6.68 -16.75 -15.87
C ALA A 8 -5.43 -16.95 -15.01
N THR A 9 -4.65 -18.00 -15.28
CA THR A 9 -3.44 -18.24 -14.53
C THR A 9 -2.22 -17.53 -15.09
N THR A 10 -2.41 -16.68 -16.10
CA THR A 10 -1.33 -15.81 -16.52
C THR A 10 -0.88 -15.01 -15.30
N VAL A 11 0.38 -15.19 -14.93
CA VAL A 11 0.89 -14.55 -13.72
C VAL A 11 0.95 -13.03 -13.95
N PRO A 12 0.32 -12.25 -13.10
CA PRO A 12 0.41 -10.80 -13.22
C PRO A 12 1.85 -10.33 -13.06
N THR A 13 2.19 -9.27 -13.74
CA THR A 13 3.49 -8.64 -13.55
C THR A 13 3.56 -8.00 -12.17
N THR A 14 4.77 -7.72 -11.73
CA THR A 14 4.97 -7.01 -10.47
C THR A 14 4.25 -5.66 -10.49
N GLU A 15 4.32 -4.94 -11.61
CA GLU A 15 3.65 -3.65 -11.73
C GLU A 15 2.13 -3.79 -11.60
N GLN A 16 1.57 -4.82 -12.21
CA GLN A 16 0.13 -5.07 -12.11
C GLN A 16 -0.27 -5.40 -10.68
N ARG A 17 0.56 -6.17 -9.99
CA ARG A 17 0.29 -6.52 -8.60
C ARG A 17 0.39 -5.31 -7.69
N LEU A 18 1.38 -4.45 -7.92
CA LEU A 18 1.51 -3.23 -7.14
C LEU A 18 0.33 -2.30 -7.38
N PHE A 19 -0.12 -2.17 -8.62
CA PHE A 19 -1.31 -1.38 -8.93
C PHE A 19 -2.52 -1.91 -8.17
N ALA A 20 -2.70 -3.22 -8.19
CA ALA A 20 -3.84 -3.83 -7.51
C ALA A 20 -3.79 -3.59 -6.01
N LEU A 21 -2.62 -3.74 -5.39
CA LEU A 21 -2.46 -3.50 -3.96
C LEU A 21 -2.71 -2.04 -3.60
N GLU A 22 -2.16 -1.14 -4.38
CA GLU A 22 -2.35 0.29 -4.12
C GLU A 22 -3.82 0.67 -4.25
N THR A 23 -4.49 0.17 -5.30
CA THR A 23 -5.90 0.42 -5.50
C THR A 23 -6.73 -0.11 -4.35
N MET A 24 -6.42 -1.33 -3.91
CA MET A 24 -7.13 -1.93 -2.79
C MET A 24 -6.96 -1.11 -1.52
N LEU A 25 -5.74 -0.64 -1.25
CA LEU A 25 -5.48 0.20 -0.09
C LEU A 25 -6.24 1.51 -0.16
N GLN A 26 -6.29 2.14 -1.34
CA GLN A 26 -7.04 3.38 -1.51
C GLN A 26 -8.52 3.17 -1.22
N GLN A 27 -9.09 2.09 -1.72
CA GLN A 27 -10.49 1.77 -1.47
C GLN A 27 -10.73 1.46 -0.01
N LEU A 28 -9.81 0.76 0.62
CA LEU A 28 -9.93 0.44 2.04
C LEU A 28 -9.93 1.70 2.88
N VAL A 29 -9.05 2.66 2.58
CA VAL A 29 -9.01 3.92 3.30
C VAL A 29 -10.32 4.67 3.15
N LEU A 30 -10.89 4.69 1.93
CA LEU A 30 -12.17 5.36 1.70
C LEU A 30 -13.28 4.75 2.56
N VAL A 31 -13.31 3.43 2.66
CA VAL A 31 -14.29 2.75 3.51
C VAL A 31 -14.07 3.09 4.98
N LEU A 32 -12.82 3.07 5.42
CA LEU A 32 -12.48 3.36 6.79
C LEU A 32 -12.80 4.80 7.18
N GLU A 33 -12.72 5.73 6.22
CA GLU A 33 -13.05 7.12 6.51
C GLU A 33 -14.51 7.32 6.89
N CYS A 34 -15.36 6.33 6.63
CA CYS A 34 -16.73 6.34 7.10
C CYS A 34 -16.86 6.00 8.58
N GLU A 35 -15.80 5.48 9.18
CA GLU A 35 -15.80 5.12 10.59
C GLU A 35 -15.46 6.35 11.44
N PRO A 36 -16.28 6.66 12.46
CA PRO A 36 -16.06 7.87 13.26
C PRO A 36 -14.72 7.89 13.99
N GLN A 37 -14.16 6.72 14.26
CA GLN A 37 -12.92 6.64 15.03
C GLN A 37 -11.68 6.53 14.15
N PHE A 38 -11.85 6.41 12.85
CA PHE A 38 -10.71 6.34 11.95
C PHE A 38 -10.24 7.75 11.58
N SER A 39 -8.93 7.91 11.51
CA SER A 39 -8.31 9.15 11.05
C SER A 39 -7.18 8.81 10.11
N ALA A 40 -7.32 9.19 8.84
CA ALA A 40 -6.24 9.02 7.88
C ALA A 40 -5.01 9.81 8.30
N GLN A 41 -5.22 10.95 8.95
CA GLN A 41 -4.12 11.77 9.44
C GLN A 41 -3.35 11.05 10.56
N ALA A 42 -4.08 10.40 11.47
CA ALA A 42 -3.43 9.65 12.54
C ALA A 42 -2.67 8.44 11.99
N LEU A 43 -3.25 7.78 11.00
CA LEU A 43 -2.56 6.67 10.33
C LEU A 43 -1.28 7.16 9.65
N GLY A 44 -1.36 8.34 9.00
CA GLY A 44 -0.19 8.93 8.38
C GLY A 44 0.94 9.18 9.38
N ARG A 45 0.58 9.75 10.55
CA ARG A 45 1.56 9.99 11.60
C ARG A 45 2.17 8.68 12.11
N TRP A 46 1.34 7.66 12.25
CA TRP A 46 1.81 6.34 12.68
C TRP A 46 2.80 5.77 11.66
N MET A 47 2.49 5.90 10.38
CA MET A 47 3.37 5.42 9.32
C MET A 47 4.69 6.19 9.29
N ASP A 48 4.64 7.49 9.57
CA ASP A 48 5.86 8.29 9.65
C ASP A 48 6.77 7.78 10.77
N ILE A 49 6.19 7.46 11.92
CA ILE A 49 6.94 6.90 13.03
C ILE A 49 7.52 5.54 12.66
N ALA A 50 6.72 4.70 12.01
CA ALA A 50 7.16 3.37 11.59
C ALA A 50 8.33 3.46 10.61
N ARG A 51 8.26 4.38 9.64
CA ARG A 51 9.35 4.56 8.67
C ARG A 51 10.63 5.03 9.35
N LYS A 52 10.50 5.95 10.29
CA LYS A 52 11.66 6.42 11.05
C LYS A 52 12.29 5.29 11.84
N HIS A 53 11.48 4.46 12.46
CA HIS A 53 11.94 3.31 13.23
C HIS A 53 12.67 2.31 12.34
N MET A 54 12.10 2.03 11.16
CA MET A 54 12.73 1.13 10.21
C MET A 54 14.07 1.66 9.72
N ARG A 55 14.18 2.97 9.54
CA ARG A 55 15.44 3.58 9.13
C ARG A 55 16.50 3.43 10.22
N MET A 56 16.11 3.69 11.46
CA MET A 56 17.04 3.62 12.58
C MET A 56 17.56 2.21 12.81
N HIS A 57 16.74 1.21 12.57
CA HIS A 57 17.10 -0.18 12.77
C HIS A 57 17.53 -0.87 11.49
N GLN A 58 17.67 -0.12 10.40
CA GLN A 58 18.07 -0.66 9.10
C GLN A 58 17.20 -1.83 8.66
N ALA A 59 15.91 -1.76 8.99
CA ALA A 59 14.95 -2.79 8.61
C ALA A 59 14.48 -2.67 7.17
N ALA A 60 14.79 -1.56 6.52
CA ALA A 60 14.42 -1.32 5.13
C ALA A 60 15.50 -0.47 4.47
N THR A 61 15.68 -0.67 3.16
CA THR A 61 16.62 0.14 2.38
C THR A 61 16.03 1.54 2.14
N PRO A 62 16.89 2.53 1.81
CA PRO A 62 16.37 3.87 1.47
C PRO A 62 15.37 3.84 0.32
N GLY A 63 15.60 2.99 -0.68
CA GLY A 63 14.66 2.86 -1.79
C GLY A 63 13.31 2.31 -1.35
N GLU A 64 13.33 1.34 -0.44
CA GLU A 64 12.10 0.79 0.10
C GLU A 64 11.35 1.82 0.93
N LEU A 65 12.06 2.63 1.71
CA LEU A 65 11.44 3.69 2.50
C LEU A 65 10.84 4.76 1.62
N ASP A 66 11.53 5.12 0.52
CA ASP A 66 11.00 6.08 -0.44
C ASP A 66 9.74 5.56 -1.11
N ALA A 67 9.73 4.28 -1.47
CA ALA A 67 8.56 3.66 -2.07
C ALA A 67 7.38 3.66 -1.10
N LEU A 68 7.64 3.35 0.17
CA LEU A 68 6.60 3.36 1.19
C LEU A 68 6.05 4.77 1.40
N SER A 69 6.92 5.77 1.38
CA SER A 69 6.51 7.17 1.51
C SER A 69 5.62 7.59 0.35
N ALA A 70 5.99 7.20 -0.87
CA ALA A 70 5.20 7.51 -2.06
C ALA A 70 3.84 6.83 -2.00
N LEU A 71 3.80 5.57 -1.57
CA LEU A 71 2.56 4.84 -1.43
C LEU A 71 1.66 5.48 -0.38
N GLN A 72 2.24 5.89 0.74
CA GLN A 72 1.50 6.55 1.80
C GLN A 72 0.83 7.83 1.28
N ARG A 73 1.57 8.64 0.51
CA ARG A 73 0.97 9.84 -0.06
C ARG A 73 -0.16 9.52 -1.03
N SER A 74 0.03 8.50 -1.84
CA SER A 74 -0.99 8.10 -2.80
C SER A 74 -2.26 7.60 -2.12
N VAL A 75 -2.12 6.86 -1.04
CA VAL A 75 -3.25 6.21 -0.36
C VAL A 75 -3.96 7.15 0.60
N LEU A 76 -3.21 7.99 1.31
CA LEU A 76 -3.78 8.77 2.40
C LEU A 76 -4.16 10.20 2.02
N THR A 77 -3.80 10.66 0.84
CA THR A 77 -4.07 12.05 0.44
C THR A 77 -4.96 12.14 -0.79
N GLN A 78 -5.73 11.13 -1.06
CA GLN A 78 -6.64 11.16 -2.21
C GLN A 78 -7.91 11.96 -1.91
#